data_756380b88a83df241c617a2db493cf70
#
_entry.id   756380b88a83df241c617a2db493cf70
#
_cell.length_a   1.000
_cell.length_b   1.000
_cell.length_c   1.000
_cell.angle_alpha   90.00
_cell.angle_beta   90.00
_cell.angle_gamma   90.00
#
_symmetry.space_group_name_H-M   'P 1'
#
loop_
_entity.id
_entity.type
_entity.pdbx_description
1 polymer ?
#
loop_
_entity_poly.entity_id
_entity_poly.type
_entity_poly.pdbx_seq_one_letter_code
_entity_poly.pdbx_strand_id
1 'polypeptide(L)'
;MFRNALKQLRYGFNRPFMVMFETTLHCNMKCGYCAIWQNQQPEDRAVRERVFARIDEAADFGVFAWSMSGGEPLINPHVPDYIEYAARKGLYTSMPTNGLALKKYAEACVKLDQLEVSIDTLDREKFSQRRGLDGLPTILAALDYIKGNLEYNTIQINAAVDLENLEDLPALAKYCTERGFLLHTEAVHNVVRTTWRTEDVEMEQEALDRVAAYVLNLKREYKCVRFYKDYYKFYRNDGFSKKFPCRSASHLVNMRPDGSIQFPCAFVSLHRGAPEMSLREIYESKEVREIVRQSPEMWDFCKGCKIGCPYEVSAYRNSPLTAIRSAVDFLQLS
;
A
#
# COMPACT_ATOMS: atom_id res chain seq x y z
N MET A 1 -2.17 -4.45 -18.61
CA MET A 1 -1.81 -5.45 -17.59
C MET A 1 -1.02 -6.65 -18.14
N PHE A 2 -1.58 -7.50 -18.98
CA PHE A 2 -0.91 -8.72 -19.53
C PHE A 2 0.46 -8.46 -20.17
N ARG A 3 0.59 -7.41 -20.98
CA ARG A 3 1.86 -7.02 -21.64
C ARG A 3 2.97 -6.68 -20.63
N ASN A 4 2.65 -6.01 -19.53
CA ASN A 4 3.63 -5.65 -18.49
C ASN A 4 3.99 -6.86 -17.63
N ALA A 5 3.04 -7.75 -17.34
CA ALA A 5 3.32 -9.03 -16.69
C ALA A 5 4.29 -9.89 -17.53
N LEU A 6 4.10 -9.96 -18.85
CA LEU A 6 5.03 -10.63 -19.75
C LEU A 6 6.42 -9.98 -19.78
N LYS A 7 6.50 -8.64 -19.72
CA LYS A 7 7.80 -7.95 -19.59
C LYS A 7 8.51 -8.34 -18.28
N GLN A 8 7.80 -8.42 -17.15
CA GLN A 8 8.39 -8.87 -15.88
C GLN A 8 8.94 -10.29 -15.97
N LEU A 9 8.21 -11.23 -16.57
CA LEU A 9 8.69 -12.59 -16.81
C LEU A 9 9.94 -12.61 -17.70
N ARG A 10 9.97 -11.81 -18.78
CA ARG A 10 11.10 -11.72 -19.70
C ARG A 10 12.36 -11.16 -19.04
N TYR A 11 12.23 -10.18 -18.15
CA TYR A 11 13.36 -9.53 -17.49
C TYR A 11 13.79 -10.21 -16.18
N GLY A 12 13.19 -11.35 -15.85
CA GLY A 12 13.61 -12.21 -14.73
C GLY A 12 13.52 -11.55 -13.37
N PHE A 13 12.54 -10.67 -13.14
CA PHE A 13 12.36 -9.95 -11.88
C PHE A 13 13.56 -9.08 -11.45
N ASN A 14 14.43 -8.67 -12.37
CA ASN A 14 15.56 -7.80 -12.09
C ASN A 14 15.22 -6.31 -12.22
N ARG A 15 13.94 -5.97 -12.35
CA ARG A 15 13.41 -4.61 -12.48
C ARG A 15 12.36 -4.33 -11.41
N PRO A 16 12.08 -3.05 -11.13
CA PRO A 16 11.01 -2.69 -10.22
C PRO A 16 9.68 -3.32 -10.64
N PHE A 17 9.00 -3.86 -9.64
CA PHE A 17 7.68 -4.47 -9.84
C PHE A 17 6.57 -3.42 -9.76
N MET A 18 6.69 -2.48 -8.81
CA MET A 18 5.65 -1.49 -8.50
C MET A 18 6.25 -0.11 -8.26
N VAL A 19 5.56 0.90 -8.73
CA VAL A 19 5.72 2.29 -8.26
C VAL A 19 4.72 2.53 -7.14
N MET A 20 5.22 2.93 -5.98
CA MET A 20 4.44 3.55 -4.89
C MET A 20 4.57 5.06 -5.03
N PHE A 21 3.53 5.70 -5.50
CA PHE A 21 3.50 7.13 -5.74
C PHE A 21 2.74 7.85 -4.62
N GLU A 22 3.44 8.69 -3.88
CA GLU A 22 2.83 9.61 -2.93
C GLU A 22 2.31 10.83 -3.68
N THR A 23 0.99 10.85 -3.93
CA THR A 23 0.35 11.93 -4.71
C THR A 23 0.41 13.28 -4.00
N THR A 24 0.46 13.24 -2.68
CA THR A 24 0.62 14.36 -1.74
C THR A 24 0.96 13.80 -0.36
N LEU A 25 1.58 14.60 0.50
CA LEU A 25 1.73 14.27 1.92
C LEU A 25 0.65 14.92 2.81
N HIS A 26 -0.23 15.74 2.21
CA HIS A 26 -1.36 16.29 2.94
C HIS A 26 -2.43 15.23 3.19
N CYS A 27 -3.03 15.25 4.38
CA CYS A 27 -4.14 14.39 4.75
C CYS A 27 -5.19 15.20 5.52
N ASN A 28 -6.47 14.90 5.25
CA ASN A 28 -7.60 15.51 5.92
C ASN A 28 -8.13 14.68 7.11
N MET A 29 -7.41 13.58 7.46
CA MET A 29 -7.59 12.84 8.71
C MET A 29 -6.34 12.91 9.58
N LYS A 30 -6.51 12.70 10.91
CA LYS A 30 -5.45 12.74 11.92
C LYS A 30 -5.42 11.42 12.70
N CYS A 31 -5.26 10.30 12.00
CA CYS A 31 -5.24 8.97 12.63
C CYS A 31 -4.12 8.89 13.67
N GLY A 32 -4.44 8.35 14.86
CA GLY A 32 -3.52 8.30 15.99
C GLY A 32 -2.26 7.45 15.74
N TYR A 33 -2.36 6.47 14.86
CA TYR A 33 -1.26 5.57 14.49
C TYR A 33 -0.49 6.00 13.23
N CYS A 34 -0.80 7.17 12.62
CA CYS A 34 -0.20 7.61 11.37
C CYS A 34 0.54 8.94 11.55
N ALA A 35 1.81 8.99 11.14
CA ALA A 35 2.63 10.19 11.26
C ALA A 35 2.64 11.08 10.00
N ILE A 36 2.04 10.64 8.89
CA ILE A 36 2.11 11.36 7.60
C ILE A 36 1.53 12.78 7.74
N TRP A 37 0.37 12.91 8.36
CA TRP A 37 -0.29 14.20 8.53
C TRP A 37 0.48 15.20 9.42
N GLN A 38 1.43 14.72 10.24
CA GLN A 38 2.30 15.55 11.08
C GLN A 38 3.52 16.10 10.33
N ASN A 39 3.87 15.49 9.20
CA ASN A 39 5.11 15.75 8.46
C ASN A 39 4.88 16.39 7.08
N GLN A 40 3.69 16.95 6.84
CA GLN A 40 3.34 17.58 5.57
C GLN A 40 4.04 18.96 5.41
N GLN A 41 4.50 19.23 4.18
CA GLN A 41 5.08 20.51 3.79
C GLN A 41 4.21 21.17 2.71
N PRO A 42 4.22 22.52 2.59
CA PRO A 42 3.40 23.23 1.59
C PRO A 42 3.63 22.78 0.15
N GLU A 43 4.87 22.42 -0.20
CA GLU A 43 5.33 21.95 -1.51
C GLU A 43 5.06 20.46 -1.79
N ASP A 44 4.55 19.71 -0.83
CA ASP A 44 4.28 18.28 -0.94
C ASP A 44 3.06 17.99 -1.84
N ARG A 45 3.08 18.51 -3.07
CA ARG A 45 2.04 18.30 -4.09
C ARG A 45 2.67 17.88 -5.41
N ALA A 46 2.04 16.91 -6.06
CA ALA A 46 2.52 16.41 -7.33
C ALA A 46 2.30 17.41 -8.48
N VAL A 47 3.30 17.55 -9.34
CA VAL A 47 3.22 18.30 -10.60
C VAL A 47 2.67 17.36 -11.66
N ARG A 48 1.51 17.69 -12.24
CA ARG A 48 0.72 16.85 -13.14
C ARG A 48 1.52 16.28 -14.31
N GLU A 49 2.24 17.14 -15.02
CA GLU A 49 3.00 16.77 -16.23
C GLU A 49 4.13 15.80 -15.89
N ARG A 50 4.77 15.99 -14.75
CA ARG A 50 5.83 15.11 -14.28
C ARG A 50 5.30 13.73 -13.93
N VAL A 51 4.12 13.64 -13.32
CA VAL A 51 3.47 12.35 -13.02
C VAL A 51 3.18 11.58 -14.30
N PHE A 52 2.67 12.23 -15.34
CA PHE A 52 2.45 11.57 -16.64
C PHE A 52 3.74 11.05 -17.25
N ALA A 53 4.81 11.83 -17.23
CA ALA A 53 6.12 11.38 -17.69
C ALA A 53 6.60 10.15 -16.90
N ARG A 54 6.44 10.14 -15.58
CA ARG A 54 6.78 8.98 -14.75
C ARG A 54 5.94 7.74 -15.04
N ILE A 55 4.66 7.90 -15.35
CA ILE A 55 3.80 6.78 -15.75
C ILE A 55 4.31 6.20 -17.10
N ASP A 56 4.68 7.04 -18.06
CA ASP A 56 5.28 6.60 -19.33
C ASP A 56 6.58 5.82 -19.09
N GLU A 57 7.49 6.41 -18.32
CA GLU A 57 8.77 5.80 -17.99
C GLU A 57 8.60 4.44 -17.26
N ALA A 58 7.64 4.35 -16.31
CA ALA A 58 7.35 3.11 -15.61
C ALA A 58 6.83 2.02 -16.55
N ALA A 59 5.90 2.36 -17.45
CA ALA A 59 5.37 1.42 -18.44
C ALA A 59 6.45 0.95 -19.42
N ASP A 60 7.32 1.85 -19.90
CA ASP A 60 8.43 1.54 -20.82
C ASP A 60 9.53 0.72 -20.12
N PHE A 61 9.77 1.00 -18.84
CA PHE A 61 10.73 0.25 -18.02
C PHE A 61 10.22 -1.14 -17.67
N GLY A 62 8.92 -1.41 -17.86
CA GLY A 62 8.29 -2.71 -17.64
C GLY A 62 7.80 -2.91 -16.22
N VAL A 63 7.56 -1.85 -15.46
CA VAL A 63 6.86 -1.90 -14.19
C VAL A 63 5.48 -2.53 -14.37
N PHE A 64 5.06 -3.35 -13.43
CA PHE A 64 3.75 -4.01 -13.47
C PHE A 64 2.65 -3.14 -12.87
N ALA A 65 2.89 -2.56 -11.68
CA ALA A 65 1.86 -1.87 -10.90
C ALA A 65 2.19 -0.40 -10.61
N TRP A 66 1.15 0.41 -10.56
CA TRP A 66 1.18 1.81 -10.16
C TRP A 66 0.20 2.00 -9.00
N SER A 67 0.73 2.13 -7.79
CA SER A 67 -0.06 2.37 -6.58
C SER A 67 0.03 3.84 -6.19
N MET A 68 -1.12 4.50 -6.07
CA MET A 68 -1.21 5.89 -5.64
C MET A 68 -1.49 5.95 -4.15
N SER A 69 -0.64 6.62 -3.39
CA SER A 69 -0.67 6.69 -1.93
C SER A 69 -0.31 8.10 -1.45
N GLY A 70 0.21 8.21 -0.23
CA GLY A 70 0.67 9.45 0.39
C GLY A 70 -0.08 9.74 1.67
N GLY A 71 -0.48 11.01 1.89
CA GLY A 71 -1.45 11.37 2.92
C GLY A 71 -2.84 10.88 2.53
N GLU A 72 -3.62 11.75 1.88
CA GLU A 72 -4.89 11.33 1.25
C GLU A 72 -4.84 11.62 -0.26
N PRO A 73 -4.80 10.59 -1.11
CA PRO A 73 -4.68 10.78 -2.56
C PRO A 73 -5.78 11.68 -3.16
N LEU A 74 -7.01 11.52 -2.71
CA LEU A 74 -8.16 12.27 -3.25
C LEU A 74 -8.21 13.75 -2.85
N ILE A 75 -7.23 14.25 -2.10
CA ILE A 75 -7.00 15.70 -1.93
C ILE A 75 -6.36 16.28 -3.20
N ASN A 76 -5.58 15.50 -3.94
CA ASN A 76 -5.01 15.94 -5.20
C ASN A 76 -6.07 15.83 -6.31
N PRO A 77 -6.51 16.97 -6.91
CA PRO A 77 -7.60 16.97 -7.89
C PRO A 77 -7.25 16.27 -9.20
N HIS A 78 -5.98 15.98 -9.46
CA HIS A 78 -5.50 15.33 -10.67
C HIS A 78 -5.43 13.80 -10.56
N VAL A 79 -5.74 13.23 -9.40
CA VAL A 79 -5.75 11.77 -9.21
C VAL A 79 -6.65 11.04 -10.23
N PRO A 80 -7.86 11.53 -10.58
CA PRO A 80 -8.64 10.94 -11.66
C PRO A 80 -7.91 10.80 -12.99
N ASP A 81 -7.15 11.83 -13.38
CA ASP A 81 -6.34 11.82 -14.61
C ASP A 81 -5.22 10.78 -14.54
N TYR A 82 -4.58 10.62 -13.36
CA TYR A 82 -3.51 9.65 -13.15
C TYR A 82 -4.02 8.21 -13.21
N ILE A 83 -5.19 7.94 -12.62
CA ILE A 83 -5.85 6.63 -12.69
C ILE A 83 -6.06 6.23 -14.14
N GLU A 84 -6.73 7.09 -14.91
CA GLU A 84 -7.05 6.83 -16.30
C GLU A 84 -5.79 6.67 -17.17
N TYR A 85 -4.79 7.52 -16.96
CA TYR A 85 -3.57 7.47 -17.74
C TYR A 85 -2.75 6.20 -17.46
N ALA A 86 -2.56 5.84 -16.19
CA ALA A 86 -1.85 4.63 -15.82
C ALA A 86 -2.54 3.35 -16.35
N ALA A 87 -3.87 3.29 -16.27
CA ALA A 87 -4.66 2.19 -16.82
C ALA A 87 -4.49 2.08 -18.35
N ARG A 88 -4.53 3.20 -19.09
CA ARG A 88 -4.28 3.23 -20.55
C ARG A 88 -2.88 2.75 -20.92
N LYS A 89 -1.87 2.98 -20.07
CA LYS A 89 -0.51 2.45 -20.26
C LYS A 89 -0.38 0.96 -19.90
N GLY A 90 -1.47 0.33 -19.44
CA GLY A 90 -1.55 -1.08 -19.10
C GLY A 90 -0.85 -1.43 -17.78
N LEU A 91 -0.71 -0.48 -16.88
CA LEU A 91 -0.27 -0.72 -15.51
C LEU A 91 -1.46 -1.23 -14.68
N TYR A 92 -1.20 -2.16 -13.76
CA TYR A 92 -2.15 -2.49 -12.70
C TYR A 92 -2.25 -1.31 -11.75
N THR A 93 -3.45 -0.82 -11.48
CA THR A 93 -3.66 0.40 -10.69
C THR A 93 -4.31 0.11 -9.35
N SER A 94 -3.73 0.64 -8.26
CA SER A 94 -4.32 0.56 -6.92
C SER A 94 -4.23 1.90 -6.18
N MET A 95 -5.13 2.11 -5.22
CA MET A 95 -5.13 3.32 -4.42
C MET A 95 -5.82 3.10 -3.07
N PRO A 96 -5.08 3.19 -1.94
CA PRO A 96 -5.67 3.39 -0.63
C PRO A 96 -6.21 4.81 -0.49
N THR A 97 -7.39 4.95 0.11
CA THR A 97 -8.02 6.23 0.44
C THR A 97 -8.73 6.15 1.80
N ASN A 98 -8.80 7.27 2.49
CA ASN A 98 -9.63 7.36 3.68
C ASN A 98 -11.14 7.44 3.37
N GLY A 99 -11.50 7.61 2.10
CA GLY A 99 -12.85 7.53 1.60
C GLY A 99 -13.72 8.79 1.77
N LEU A 100 -13.25 9.86 2.43
CA LEU A 100 -14.06 11.07 2.65
C LEU A 100 -14.47 11.76 1.34
N ALA A 101 -13.58 11.78 0.35
CA ALA A 101 -13.85 12.35 -0.97
C ALA A 101 -14.33 11.31 -2.00
N LEU A 102 -14.49 10.06 -1.60
CA LEU A 102 -14.75 8.93 -2.50
C LEU A 102 -16.00 9.14 -3.36
N LYS A 103 -17.10 9.63 -2.78
CA LYS A 103 -18.33 9.88 -3.55
C LYS A 103 -18.14 10.89 -4.67
N LYS A 104 -17.34 11.94 -4.43
CA LYS A 104 -17.03 12.98 -5.43
C LYS A 104 -16.28 12.42 -6.63
N TYR A 105 -15.38 11.46 -6.41
CA TYR A 105 -14.51 10.88 -7.42
C TYR A 105 -14.85 9.42 -7.77
N ALA A 106 -16.07 8.98 -7.43
CA ALA A 106 -16.47 7.58 -7.54
C ALA A 106 -16.25 7.00 -8.94
N GLU A 107 -16.69 7.72 -10.00
CA GLU A 107 -16.56 7.28 -11.40
C GLU A 107 -15.11 7.08 -11.85
N ALA A 108 -14.18 7.83 -11.29
CA ALA A 108 -12.76 7.62 -11.54
C ALA A 108 -12.20 6.47 -10.70
N CYS A 109 -12.56 6.41 -9.42
CA CYS A 109 -12.05 5.41 -8.50
C CYS A 109 -12.45 3.97 -8.86
N VAL A 110 -13.64 3.77 -9.45
CA VAL A 110 -14.07 2.43 -9.90
C VAL A 110 -13.32 1.91 -11.12
N LYS A 111 -12.54 2.77 -11.81
CA LYS A 111 -11.64 2.36 -12.90
C LYS A 111 -10.34 1.75 -12.40
N LEU A 112 -10.01 1.89 -11.13
CA LEU A 112 -8.88 1.20 -10.51
C LEU A 112 -9.06 -0.31 -10.62
N ASP A 113 -7.96 -1.04 -10.81
CA ASP A 113 -7.99 -2.50 -10.64
C ASP A 113 -8.28 -2.87 -9.18
N GLN A 114 -7.79 -2.07 -8.22
CA GLN A 114 -8.08 -2.23 -6.79
C GLN A 114 -8.26 -0.89 -6.10
N LEU A 115 -9.47 -0.61 -5.64
CA LEU A 115 -9.79 0.50 -4.74
C LEU A 115 -9.73 0.02 -3.30
N GLU A 116 -8.92 0.69 -2.48
CA GLU A 116 -8.70 0.32 -1.09
C GLU A 116 -9.26 1.41 -0.16
N VAL A 117 -10.27 1.07 0.63
CA VAL A 117 -10.94 2.05 1.50
C VAL A 117 -10.64 1.74 2.96
N SER A 118 -10.14 2.72 3.66
CA SER A 118 -9.65 2.57 5.03
C SER A 118 -10.79 2.64 6.05
N ILE A 119 -11.15 1.47 6.65
CA ILE A 119 -12.14 1.36 7.72
C ILE A 119 -11.65 0.37 8.76
N ASP A 120 -11.39 0.83 9.99
CA ASP A 120 -10.86 0.00 11.10
C ASP A 120 -11.97 -0.67 11.92
N THR A 121 -13.16 -0.07 11.94
CA THR A 121 -14.33 -0.50 12.71
C THR A 121 -15.60 0.10 12.10
N LEU A 122 -16.75 -0.55 12.32
CA LEU A 122 -18.08 -0.02 12.00
C LEU A 122 -18.71 0.75 13.18
N ASP A 123 -18.08 0.77 14.34
CA ASP A 123 -18.48 1.62 15.46
C ASP A 123 -18.04 3.05 15.16
N ARG A 124 -19.02 3.98 15.08
CA ARG A 124 -18.79 5.37 14.67
C ARG A 124 -17.93 6.13 15.65
N GLU A 125 -18.12 5.90 16.95
CA GLU A 125 -17.36 6.60 17.99
C GLU A 125 -15.91 6.12 18.01
N LYS A 126 -15.68 4.82 18.03
CA LYS A 126 -14.33 4.22 17.91
C LYS A 126 -13.64 4.66 16.61
N PHE A 127 -14.35 4.66 15.47
CA PHE A 127 -13.81 5.15 14.21
C PHE A 127 -13.33 6.58 14.33
N SER A 128 -14.17 7.48 14.90
CA SER A 128 -13.85 8.88 15.09
C SER A 128 -12.62 9.07 15.98
N GLN A 129 -12.52 8.33 17.07
CA GLN A 129 -11.37 8.38 17.98
C GLN A 129 -10.08 7.92 17.28
N ARG A 130 -10.12 6.78 16.56
CA ARG A 130 -8.95 6.21 15.89
C ARG A 130 -8.47 7.04 14.69
N ARG A 131 -9.41 7.58 13.91
CA ARG A 131 -9.13 8.31 12.65
C ARG A 131 -9.10 9.82 12.82
N GLY A 132 -9.42 10.34 14.02
CA GLY A 132 -9.41 11.77 14.35
C GLY A 132 -10.49 12.59 13.66
N LEU A 133 -11.52 11.93 13.11
CA LEU A 133 -12.64 12.58 12.41
C LEU A 133 -13.86 11.66 12.33
N ASP A 134 -15.05 12.20 12.55
CA ASP A 134 -16.32 11.49 12.35
C ASP A 134 -16.68 11.40 10.85
N GLY A 135 -16.00 10.52 10.14
CA GLY A 135 -16.14 10.34 8.68
C GLY A 135 -16.88 9.07 8.26
N LEU A 136 -17.11 8.13 9.19
CA LEU A 136 -17.63 6.79 8.84
C LEU A 136 -18.95 6.82 8.07
N PRO A 137 -20.00 7.60 8.44
CA PRO A 137 -21.24 7.64 7.69
C PRO A 137 -21.06 8.10 6.24
N THR A 138 -20.16 9.08 6.01
CA THR A 138 -19.83 9.58 4.67
C THR A 138 -19.19 8.51 3.80
N ILE A 139 -18.26 7.75 4.39
CA ILE A 139 -17.54 6.68 3.69
C ILE A 139 -18.48 5.53 3.34
N LEU A 140 -19.32 5.09 4.30
CA LEU A 140 -20.30 4.02 4.06
C LEU A 140 -21.31 4.41 2.98
N ALA A 141 -21.82 5.66 3.02
CA ALA A 141 -22.72 6.18 1.98
C ALA A 141 -22.05 6.24 0.59
N ALA A 142 -20.75 6.51 0.52
CA ALA A 142 -20.02 6.49 -0.74
C ALA A 142 -19.87 5.06 -1.29
N LEU A 143 -19.56 4.09 -0.43
CA LEU A 143 -19.49 2.67 -0.80
C LEU A 143 -20.83 2.11 -1.23
N ASP A 144 -21.93 2.46 -0.54
CA ASP A 144 -23.28 2.05 -0.92
C ASP A 144 -23.71 2.68 -2.26
N TYR A 145 -23.32 3.94 -2.52
CA TYR A 145 -23.52 4.59 -3.82
C TYR A 145 -22.80 3.85 -4.94
N ILE A 146 -21.51 3.52 -4.76
CA ILE A 146 -20.74 2.78 -5.77
C ILE A 146 -21.40 1.42 -6.03
N LYS A 147 -21.67 0.65 -4.98
CA LYS A 147 -22.28 -0.69 -5.11
C LYS A 147 -23.62 -0.68 -5.82
N GLY A 148 -24.43 0.34 -5.58
CA GLY A 148 -25.77 0.43 -6.15
C GLY A 148 -25.86 1.03 -7.55
N ASN A 149 -24.81 1.75 -8.01
CA ASN A 149 -24.92 2.57 -9.22
C ASN A 149 -23.78 2.41 -10.22
N LEU A 150 -22.65 1.82 -9.84
CA LEU A 150 -21.45 1.77 -10.67
C LEU A 150 -20.93 0.32 -10.79
N GLU A 151 -20.35 0.01 -11.94
CA GLU A 151 -19.51 -1.18 -12.09
C GLU A 151 -18.13 -0.88 -11.54
N TYR A 152 -17.53 -1.84 -10.82
CA TYR A 152 -16.20 -1.72 -10.23
C TYR A 152 -15.43 -3.05 -10.32
N ASN A 153 -14.11 -2.98 -10.33
CA ASN A 153 -13.25 -4.18 -10.35
C ASN A 153 -13.17 -4.79 -8.94
N THR A 154 -12.25 -4.32 -8.11
CA THR A 154 -12.09 -4.81 -6.75
C THR A 154 -12.19 -3.68 -5.75
N ILE A 155 -13.05 -3.82 -4.75
CA ILE A 155 -13.07 -2.97 -3.57
C ILE A 155 -12.56 -3.77 -2.38
N GLN A 156 -11.54 -3.23 -1.72
CA GLN A 156 -10.94 -3.79 -0.52
C GLN A 156 -11.09 -2.81 0.63
N ILE A 157 -11.55 -3.28 1.75
CA ILE A 157 -11.52 -2.53 3.01
C ILE A 157 -10.20 -2.83 3.70
N ASN A 158 -9.44 -1.78 4.03
CA ASN A 158 -8.18 -1.87 4.76
C ASN A 158 -8.39 -1.47 6.21
N ALA A 159 -8.14 -2.39 7.14
CA ALA A 159 -8.22 -2.16 8.57
C ALA A 159 -6.83 -2.19 9.21
N ALA A 160 -6.46 -1.09 9.85
CA ALA A 160 -5.34 -1.06 10.78
C ALA A 160 -5.79 -1.68 12.10
N VAL A 161 -5.11 -2.75 12.54
CA VAL A 161 -5.56 -3.62 13.63
C VAL A 161 -4.59 -3.58 14.80
N ASP A 162 -5.14 -3.40 15.99
CA ASP A 162 -4.47 -3.56 17.27
C ASP A 162 -5.44 -4.23 18.28
N LEU A 163 -5.09 -4.29 19.56
CA LEU A 163 -5.93 -4.90 20.56
C LEU A 163 -7.25 -4.16 20.82
N GLU A 164 -7.34 -2.88 20.45
CA GLU A 164 -8.53 -2.05 20.72
C GLU A 164 -9.69 -2.36 19.78
N ASN A 165 -9.39 -2.79 18.54
CA ASN A 165 -10.42 -3.06 17.52
C ASN A 165 -10.51 -4.50 17.05
N LEU A 166 -9.83 -5.44 17.70
CA LEU A 166 -9.92 -6.88 17.35
C LEU A 166 -11.36 -7.39 17.34
N GLU A 167 -12.12 -7.07 18.39
CA GLU A 167 -13.50 -7.53 18.55
C GLU A 167 -14.48 -6.91 17.54
N ASP A 168 -14.07 -5.88 16.83
CA ASP A 168 -14.88 -5.22 15.79
C ASP A 168 -14.72 -5.90 14.42
N LEU A 169 -13.66 -6.69 14.22
CA LEU A 169 -13.34 -7.31 12.93
C LEU A 169 -14.41 -8.28 12.41
N PRO A 170 -15.10 -9.10 13.23
CA PRO A 170 -16.17 -9.95 12.73
C PRO A 170 -17.31 -9.17 12.09
N ALA A 171 -17.71 -8.03 12.68
CA ALA A 171 -18.74 -7.16 12.10
C ALA A 171 -18.27 -6.57 10.77
N LEU A 172 -17.01 -6.16 10.68
CA LEU A 172 -16.40 -5.65 9.46
C LEU A 172 -16.27 -6.72 8.37
N ALA A 173 -15.89 -7.96 8.74
CA ALA A 173 -15.82 -9.09 7.82
C ALA A 173 -17.20 -9.49 7.27
N LYS A 174 -18.23 -9.46 8.13
CA LYS A 174 -19.62 -9.67 7.71
C LYS A 174 -20.06 -8.58 6.73
N TYR A 175 -19.80 -7.30 7.05
CA TYR A 175 -20.09 -6.17 6.16
C TYR A 175 -19.45 -6.34 4.78
N CYS A 176 -18.18 -6.74 4.72
CA CYS A 176 -17.47 -7.00 3.48
C CYS A 176 -18.07 -8.16 2.72
N THR A 177 -18.39 -9.28 3.39
CA THR A 177 -19.00 -10.47 2.78
C THR A 177 -20.33 -10.14 2.12
N GLU A 178 -21.23 -9.42 2.80
CA GLU A 178 -22.54 -9.05 2.29
C GLU A 178 -22.48 -8.11 1.07
N ARG A 179 -21.37 -7.38 0.91
CA ARG A 179 -21.15 -6.44 -0.19
C ARG A 179 -20.29 -6.98 -1.31
N GLY A 180 -19.67 -8.14 -1.13
CA GLY A 180 -18.70 -8.68 -2.09
C GLY A 180 -17.36 -7.91 -2.05
N PHE A 181 -17.07 -7.23 -0.95
CA PHE A 181 -15.80 -6.54 -0.74
C PHE A 181 -14.77 -7.49 -0.10
N LEU A 182 -13.51 -7.18 -0.28
CA LEU A 182 -12.42 -7.85 0.42
C LEU A 182 -12.12 -7.12 1.73
N LEU A 183 -11.61 -7.84 2.72
CA LEU A 183 -11.08 -7.27 3.96
C LEU A 183 -9.59 -7.59 4.06
N HIS A 184 -8.76 -6.56 4.03
CA HIS A 184 -7.34 -6.65 4.34
C HIS A 184 -7.10 -6.10 5.74
N THR A 185 -6.28 -6.81 6.52
CA THR A 185 -5.93 -6.41 7.87
C THR A 185 -4.42 -6.27 7.99
N GLU A 186 -3.96 -5.16 8.52
CA GLU A 186 -2.56 -4.92 8.83
C GLU A 186 -2.41 -4.51 10.28
N ALA A 187 -1.51 -5.18 11.02
CA ALA A 187 -1.28 -4.83 12.41
C ALA A 187 -0.64 -3.44 12.51
N VAL A 188 -1.13 -2.62 13.43
CA VAL A 188 -0.49 -1.35 13.75
C VAL A 188 0.91 -1.64 14.29
N HIS A 189 1.93 -1.08 13.67
CA HIS A 189 3.32 -1.28 14.07
C HIS A 189 4.14 -0.01 13.81
N ASN A 190 5.25 0.11 14.52
CA ASN A 190 6.16 1.21 14.32
C ASN A 190 6.78 1.18 12.93
N VAL A 191 6.64 2.28 12.23
CA VAL A 191 7.38 2.55 11.02
C VAL A 191 8.78 3.02 11.40
N VAL A 192 9.79 2.44 10.77
CA VAL A 192 11.21 2.75 11.00
C VAL A 192 11.47 4.25 10.91
N ARG A 193 12.11 4.81 11.91
CA ARG A 193 12.10 6.17 12.43
C ARG A 193 12.95 7.23 11.71
N THR A 194 13.37 7.10 10.49
CA THR A 194 14.35 8.05 9.95
C THR A 194 13.77 9.25 9.22
N THR A 195 12.56 9.17 8.68
CA THR A 195 11.87 10.27 7.97
C THR A 195 10.50 10.61 8.54
N TRP A 196 9.92 9.73 9.34
CA TRP A 196 8.60 9.89 9.94
C TRP A 196 8.73 9.81 11.45
N ARG A 197 8.45 10.87 12.17
CA ARG A 197 8.33 10.80 13.64
C ARG A 197 6.99 10.15 13.95
N THR A 198 6.99 8.90 14.34
CA THR A 198 5.91 8.29 15.09
C THR A 198 6.31 8.31 16.56
N GLU A 199 5.55 8.95 17.40
CA GLU A 199 5.58 8.65 18.83
C GLU A 199 5.18 7.19 18.96
N ASP A 200 5.85 6.48 19.83
CA ASP A 200 5.88 5.04 20.01
C ASP A 200 4.51 4.33 19.95
N VAL A 201 4.09 3.95 18.75
CA VAL A 201 2.98 3.00 18.55
C VAL A 201 3.62 1.63 18.30
N GLU A 202 4.34 1.11 19.30
CA GLU A 202 4.91 -0.23 19.21
C GLU A 202 3.99 -1.23 19.90
N MET A 203 3.44 -2.12 19.10
CA MET A 203 2.75 -3.27 19.67
C MET A 203 3.80 -4.27 20.13
N GLU A 204 3.74 -4.65 21.41
CA GLU A 204 4.58 -5.71 21.95
C GLU A 204 4.35 -7.03 21.20
N GLN A 205 5.35 -7.91 21.18
CA GLN A 205 5.28 -9.17 20.44
C GLN A 205 4.08 -10.04 20.85
N GLU A 206 3.71 -10.05 22.12
CA GLU A 206 2.53 -10.78 22.60
C GLU A 206 1.22 -10.22 22.01
N ALA A 207 1.09 -8.90 21.91
CA ALA A 207 -0.06 -8.25 21.28
C ALA A 207 -0.13 -8.57 19.76
N LEU A 208 1.01 -8.56 19.08
CA LEU A 208 1.10 -8.97 17.67
C LEU A 208 0.71 -10.44 17.48
N ASP A 209 1.13 -11.33 18.38
CA ASP A 209 0.76 -12.76 18.34
C ASP A 209 -0.75 -12.95 18.55
N ARG A 210 -1.38 -12.17 19.42
CA ARG A 210 -2.83 -12.17 19.64
C ARG A 210 -3.59 -11.68 18.41
N VAL A 211 -3.18 -10.55 17.84
CA VAL A 211 -3.75 -10.02 16.57
C VAL A 211 -3.64 -11.06 15.48
N ALA A 212 -2.46 -11.66 15.36
CA ALA A 212 -2.18 -12.69 14.39
C ALA A 212 -3.10 -13.90 14.51
N ALA A 213 -3.22 -14.45 15.70
CA ALA A 213 -4.07 -15.61 15.98
C ALA A 213 -5.55 -15.30 15.69
N TYR A 214 -6.00 -14.11 16.10
CA TYR A 214 -7.39 -13.68 15.90
C TYR A 214 -7.76 -13.60 14.41
N VAL A 215 -6.94 -12.91 13.62
CA VAL A 215 -7.21 -12.74 12.16
C VAL A 215 -7.08 -14.07 11.41
N LEU A 216 -6.18 -14.98 11.83
CA LEU A 216 -6.13 -16.34 11.25
C LEU A 216 -7.41 -17.13 11.50
N ASN A 217 -8.04 -16.97 12.66
CA ASN A 217 -9.33 -17.58 12.95
C ASN A 217 -10.44 -16.92 12.13
N LEU A 218 -10.46 -15.58 12.07
CA LEU A 218 -11.42 -14.82 11.28
C LEU A 218 -11.41 -15.23 9.80
N LYS A 219 -10.22 -15.45 9.22
CA LYS A 219 -10.07 -15.93 7.83
C LYS A 219 -10.68 -17.30 7.59
N ARG A 220 -10.77 -18.17 8.59
CA ARG A 220 -11.42 -19.49 8.47
C ARG A 220 -12.94 -19.36 8.37
N GLU A 221 -13.50 -18.34 9.00
CA GLU A 221 -14.93 -18.06 9.02
C GLU A 221 -15.37 -17.23 7.82
N TYR A 222 -14.56 -16.24 7.42
CA TYR A 222 -14.89 -15.27 6.37
C TYR A 222 -13.91 -15.34 5.21
N LYS A 223 -14.37 -15.80 4.05
CA LYS A 223 -13.56 -15.91 2.83
C LYS A 223 -13.08 -14.56 2.30
N CYS A 224 -13.79 -13.48 2.59
CA CYS A 224 -13.43 -12.12 2.18
C CYS A 224 -12.15 -11.62 2.86
N VAL A 225 -11.73 -12.21 4.00
CA VAL A 225 -10.53 -11.81 4.71
C VAL A 225 -9.31 -12.22 3.91
N ARG A 226 -8.61 -11.22 3.37
CA ARG A 226 -7.34 -11.38 2.69
C ARG A 226 -6.21 -11.34 3.67
N PHE A 227 -5.47 -12.41 3.69
CA PHE A 227 -4.32 -12.49 4.56
C PHE A 227 -3.37 -13.57 4.08
N TYR A 228 -2.11 -13.23 3.92
CA TYR A 228 -1.07 -14.21 3.60
C TYR A 228 -0.69 -15.00 4.86
N LYS A 229 -0.93 -16.29 4.88
CA LYS A 229 -0.59 -17.16 6.02
C LYS A 229 0.87 -17.01 6.48
N ASP A 230 1.77 -16.73 5.54
CA ASP A 230 3.19 -16.56 5.83
C ASP A 230 3.52 -15.16 6.38
N TYR A 231 2.62 -14.18 6.25
CA TYR A 231 2.78 -12.84 6.80
C TYR A 231 2.78 -12.85 8.34
N TYR A 232 1.97 -13.71 8.97
CA TYR A 232 2.00 -13.88 10.42
C TYR A 232 3.26 -14.58 10.91
N LYS A 233 3.79 -15.53 10.16
CA LYS A 233 5.10 -16.09 10.47
C LYS A 233 6.17 -15.01 10.42
N PHE A 234 6.05 -14.06 9.47
CA PHE A 234 6.91 -12.92 9.36
C PHE A 234 6.81 -12.01 10.60
N TYR A 235 5.61 -11.70 11.08
CA TYR A 235 5.42 -10.95 12.33
C TYR A 235 6.00 -11.65 13.55
N ARG A 236 5.76 -12.95 13.67
CA ARG A 236 6.25 -13.75 14.79
C ARG A 236 7.76 -13.99 14.77
N ASN A 237 8.41 -13.87 13.62
CA ASN A 237 9.84 -14.08 13.43
C ASN A 237 10.63 -12.76 13.31
N ASP A 238 10.22 -11.73 14.06
CA ASP A 238 10.88 -10.42 14.09
C ASP A 238 11.02 -9.71 12.73
N GLY A 239 10.12 -9.99 11.77
CA GLY A 239 10.09 -9.30 10.49
C GLY A 239 11.21 -9.71 9.53
N PHE A 240 11.77 -8.72 8.83
CA PHE A 240 12.87 -8.97 7.89
C PHE A 240 14.14 -9.44 8.60
N SER A 241 14.83 -10.38 7.96
CA SER A 241 16.06 -10.99 8.46
C SER A 241 16.96 -11.41 7.29
N LYS A 242 18.19 -11.86 7.56
CA LYS A 242 19.07 -12.44 6.53
C LYS A 242 18.46 -13.67 5.83
N LYS A 243 17.58 -14.43 6.52
CA LYS A 243 16.87 -15.58 5.93
C LYS A 243 15.68 -15.14 5.07
N PHE A 244 15.11 -13.99 5.36
CA PHE A 244 14.03 -13.39 4.59
C PHE A 244 14.33 -11.90 4.37
N PRO A 245 15.24 -11.57 3.43
CA PRO A 245 15.68 -10.21 3.23
C PRO A 245 14.62 -9.32 2.58
N CYS A 246 14.60 -8.06 2.98
CA CYS A 246 13.78 -7.04 2.33
C CYS A 246 14.23 -6.82 0.88
N ARG A 247 13.28 -6.79 -0.05
CA ARG A 247 13.52 -6.54 -1.48
C ARG A 247 12.97 -5.18 -1.94
N SER A 248 12.60 -4.31 -1.02
CA SER A 248 12.02 -3.00 -1.34
C SER A 248 12.92 -2.21 -2.31
N ALA A 249 14.20 -2.09 -2.02
CA ALA A 249 15.15 -1.32 -2.85
C ALA A 249 15.21 -1.77 -4.32
N SER A 250 14.95 -3.05 -4.59
CA SER A 250 15.01 -3.62 -5.95
C SER A 250 13.66 -3.75 -6.65
N HIS A 251 12.55 -3.74 -5.91
CA HIS A 251 11.23 -4.05 -6.48
C HIS A 251 10.20 -2.93 -6.30
N LEU A 252 10.43 -1.99 -5.39
CA LEU A 252 9.59 -0.81 -5.21
C LEU A 252 10.31 0.45 -5.71
N VAL A 253 9.59 1.26 -6.46
CA VAL A 253 9.97 2.63 -6.77
C VAL A 253 9.15 3.53 -5.86
N ASN A 254 9.79 4.18 -4.90
CA ASN A 254 9.10 5.06 -3.96
C ASN A 254 9.16 6.49 -4.49
N MET A 255 8.12 6.90 -5.20
CA MET A 255 8.03 8.21 -5.84
C MET A 255 7.38 9.21 -4.90
N ARG A 256 8.10 10.31 -4.65
CA ARG A 256 7.64 11.46 -3.85
C ARG A 256 6.73 12.38 -4.68
N PRO A 257 5.98 13.29 -4.04
CA PRO A 257 5.09 14.21 -4.76
C PRO A 257 5.81 15.07 -5.81
N ASP A 258 7.03 15.49 -5.57
CA ASP A 258 7.86 16.27 -6.50
C ASP A 258 8.39 15.46 -7.71
N GLY A 259 8.11 14.15 -7.74
CA GLY A 259 8.57 13.24 -8.79
C GLY A 259 9.96 12.66 -8.58
N SER A 260 10.65 13.01 -7.47
CA SER A 260 11.89 12.35 -7.07
C SER A 260 11.64 10.92 -6.61
N ILE A 261 12.67 10.07 -6.69
CA ILE A 261 12.59 8.66 -6.31
C ILE A 261 13.48 8.42 -5.09
N GLN A 262 12.89 7.88 -4.02
CA GLN A 262 13.56 7.62 -2.76
C GLN A 262 13.98 6.15 -2.64
N PHE A 263 15.19 5.89 -2.13
CA PHE A 263 15.75 4.57 -1.87
C PHE A 263 16.29 4.48 -0.44
N PRO A 264 16.23 3.28 0.20
CA PRO A 264 15.75 1.98 -0.30
C PRO A 264 14.24 1.77 -0.20
N CYS A 265 13.51 2.62 0.52
CA CYS A 265 12.05 2.47 0.71
C CYS A 265 11.40 3.83 1.01
N ALA A 266 10.07 3.85 1.16
CA ALA A 266 9.31 5.07 1.48
C ALA A 266 9.66 5.67 2.85
N PHE A 267 10.16 4.86 3.79
CA PHE A 267 10.37 5.24 5.19
C PHE A 267 11.81 5.66 5.52
N VAL A 268 12.77 5.26 4.68
CA VAL A 268 14.20 5.55 4.87
C VAL A 268 14.77 6.10 3.58
N SER A 269 15.48 7.23 3.66
CA SER A 269 16.13 7.85 2.53
C SER A 269 17.65 7.79 2.68
N LEU A 270 18.30 6.85 1.98
CA LEU A 270 19.76 6.82 1.81
C LEU A 270 20.18 7.55 0.53
N HIS A 271 19.29 7.55 -0.47
CA HIS A 271 19.50 8.27 -1.72
C HIS A 271 18.15 8.75 -2.27
N ARG A 272 18.19 9.90 -2.93
CA ARG A 272 17.04 10.47 -3.61
C ARG A 272 17.42 10.88 -5.02
N GLY A 273 16.93 10.14 -6.02
CA GLY A 273 17.10 10.49 -7.42
C GLY A 273 16.32 11.75 -7.77
N ALA A 274 16.97 12.68 -8.47
CA ALA A 274 16.37 13.98 -8.78
C ALA A 274 15.16 13.85 -9.71
N PRO A 275 14.16 14.72 -9.58
CA PRO A 275 12.96 14.65 -10.39
C PRO A 275 13.17 14.90 -11.89
N GLU A 276 14.29 15.50 -12.28
CA GLU A 276 14.67 15.78 -13.68
C GLU A 276 15.30 14.57 -14.38
N MET A 277 15.85 13.61 -13.62
CA MET A 277 16.40 12.35 -14.15
C MET A 277 15.27 11.40 -14.52
N SER A 278 15.40 10.63 -15.59
CA SER A 278 14.46 9.56 -15.90
C SER A 278 14.52 8.44 -14.85
N LEU A 279 13.42 7.68 -14.71
CA LEU A 279 13.36 6.52 -13.81
C LEU A 279 14.50 5.51 -14.09
N ARG A 280 14.83 5.30 -15.39
CA ARG A 280 15.92 4.42 -15.80
C ARG A 280 17.28 4.92 -15.33
N GLU A 281 17.59 6.20 -15.57
CA GLU A 281 18.86 6.80 -15.14
C GLU A 281 19.03 6.72 -13.63
N ILE A 282 17.96 7.03 -12.87
CA ILE A 282 17.98 6.91 -11.40
C ILE A 282 18.25 5.46 -10.98
N TYR A 283 17.47 4.50 -11.50
CA TYR A 283 17.57 3.10 -11.09
C TYR A 283 18.90 2.45 -11.50
N GLU A 284 19.47 2.87 -12.64
CA GLU A 284 20.75 2.37 -13.15
C GLU A 284 21.95 3.16 -12.65
N SER A 285 21.77 4.21 -11.82
CA SER A 285 22.85 4.97 -11.21
C SER A 285 23.73 4.10 -10.29
N LYS A 286 24.99 4.52 -10.12
CA LYS A 286 25.94 3.79 -9.26
C LYS A 286 25.45 3.70 -7.82
N GLU A 287 24.89 4.78 -7.31
CA GLU A 287 24.38 4.93 -5.94
C GLU A 287 23.23 3.96 -5.69
N VAL A 288 22.23 3.91 -6.59
CA VAL A 288 21.08 3.03 -6.45
C VAL A 288 21.48 1.56 -6.63
N ARG A 289 22.34 1.25 -7.59
CA ARG A 289 22.84 -0.14 -7.77
C ARG A 289 23.57 -0.63 -6.52
N GLU A 290 24.36 0.22 -5.87
CA GLU A 290 25.03 -0.12 -4.62
C GLU A 290 24.03 -0.37 -3.48
N ILE A 291 23.02 0.50 -3.32
CA ILE A 291 21.93 0.30 -2.35
C ILE A 291 21.19 -1.02 -2.61
N VAL A 292 20.84 -1.31 -3.87
CA VAL A 292 20.17 -2.57 -4.25
C VAL A 292 21.05 -3.77 -3.94
N ARG A 293 22.36 -3.68 -4.18
CA ARG A 293 23.32 -4.76 -3.89
C ARG A 293 23.44 -5.02 -2.39
N GLN A 294 23.46 -3.97 -1.57
CA GLN A 294 23.58 -4.06 -0.11
C GLN A 294 22.25 -4.45 0.58
N SER A 295 21.10 -4.19 -0.04
CA SER A 295 19.78 -4.41 0.56
C SER A 295 19.58 -5.80 1.19
N PRO A 296 20.08 -6.92 0.61
CA PRO A 296 19.98 -8.25 1.24
C PRO A 296 20.78 -8.40 2.53
N GLU A 297 21.84 -7.61 2.72
CA GLU A 297 22.67 -7.63 3.94
C GLU A 297 21.96 -7.00 5.13
N MET A 298 20.94 -6.20 4.86
CA MET A 298 20.12 -5.46 5.81
C MET A 298 20.90 -4.46 6.68
N TRP A 299 20.50 -3.21 6.58
CA TRP A 299 20.97 -2.16 7.48
C TRP A 299 20.37 -2.33 8.88
N ASP A 300 21.03 -1.79 9.89
CA ASP A 300 20.57 -1.89 11.29
C ASP A 300 19.16 -1.33 11.48
N PHE A 301 18.80 -0.27 10.76
CA PHE A 301 17.46 0.31 10.79
C PHE A 301 16.36 -0.58 10.15
N CYS A 302 16.73 -1.62 9.42
CA CYS A 302 15.79 -2.58 8.84
C CYS A 302 15.52 -3.78 9.75
N LYS A 303 16.32 -3.98 10.79
CA LYS A 303 16.13 -5.09 11.73
C LYS A 303 14.80 -4.94 12.45
N GLY A 304 14.00 -6.00 12.46
CA GLY A 304 12.68 -5.98 13.09
C GLY A 304 11.60 -5.21 12.31
N CYS A 305 11.90 -4.71 11.10
CA CYS A 305 10.89 -4.06 10.26
C CYS A 305 9.81 -5.06 9.84
N LYS A 306 8.54 -4.71 10.09
CA LYS A 306 7.36 -5.56 9.84
C LYS A 306 6.37 -4.92 8.84
N ILE A 307 6.83 -3.99 8.01
CA ILE A 307 5.96 -3.24 7.07
C ILE A 307 5.44 -4.14 5.95
N GLY A 308 4.12 -4.10 5.69
CA GLY A 308 3.41 -4.99 4.77
C GLY A 308 3.81 -4.82 3.31
N CYS A 309 3.83 -3.61 2.76
CA CYS A 309 4.17 -3.40 1.34
C CYS A 309 5.56 -3.95 0.95
N PRO A 310 6.67 -3.70 1.70
CA PRO A 310 7.94 -4.37 1.48
C PRO A 310 7.88 -5.89 1.65
N TYR A 311 7.05 -6.40 2.58
CA TYR A 311 6.85 -7.83 2.75
C TYR A 311 6.27 -8.46 1.49
N GLU A 312 5.20 -7.91 0.95
CA GLU A 312 4.52 -8.48 -0.22
C GLU A 312 5.48 -8.65 -1.40
N VAL A 313 6.19 -7.59 -1.80
CA VAL A 313 7.15 -7.67 -2.91
C VAL A 313 8.34 -8.59 -2.61
N SER A 314 8.75 -8.68 -1.34
CA SER A 314 9.83 -9.57 -0.91
C SER A 314 9.39 -11.03 -0.91
N ALA A 315 8.14 -11.32 -0.52
CA ALA A 315 7.57 -12.65 -0.56
C ALA A 315 7.50 -13.20 -1.97
N TYR A 316 7.06 -12.40 -2.95
CA TYR A 316 7.06 -12.79 -4.36
C TYR A 316 8.46 -13.15 -4.88
N ARG A 317 9.46 -12.42 -4.44
CA ARG A 317 10.85 -12.63 -4.91
C ARG A 317 11.55 -13.77 -4.20
N ASN A 318 11.37 -13.88 -2.88
CA ASN A 318 12.06 -14.89 -2.06
C ASN A 318 11.41 -16.28 -2.17
N SER A 319 10.15 -16.37 -2.62
CA SER A 319 9.41 -17.62 -2.78
C SER A 319 8.50 -17.61 -4.01
N PRO A 320 8.95 -18.14 -5.16
CA PRO A 320 8.11 -18.26 -6.37
C PRO A 320 6.80 -19.01 -6.12
N LEU A 321 6.79 -19.97 -5.20
CA LEU A 321 5.57 -20.70 -4.81
C LEU A 321 4.58 -19.77 -4.09
N THR A 322 5.06 -18.83 -3.28
CA THR A 322 4.20 -17.80 -2.66
C THR A 322 3.61 -16.89 -3.72
N ALA A 323 4.40 -16.49 -4.73
CA ALA A 323 3.91 -15.70 -5.85
C ALA A 323 2.80 -16.43 -6.63
N ILE A 324 2.97 -17.71 -6.91
CA ILE A 324 1.96 -18.52 -7.61
C ILE A 324 0.70 -18.67 -6.75
N ARG A 325 0.83 -18.97 -5.46
CA ARG A 325 -0.32 -19.07 -4.54
C ARG A 325 -1.09 -17.76 -4.44
N SER A 326 -0.38 -16.64 -4.30
CA SER A 326 -1.01 -15.32 -4.25
C SER A 326 -1.72 -14.97 -5.55
N ALA A 327 -1.14 -15.34 -6.71
CA ALA A 327 -1.79 -15.15 -8.00
C ALA A 327 -3.04 -16.03 -8.13
N VAL A 328 -3.01 -17.29 -7.63
CA VAL A 328 -4.18 -18.19 -7.60
C VAL A 328 -5.25 -17.67 -6.66
N ASP A 329 -4.88 -17.21 -5.45
CA ASP A 329 -5.82 -16.60 -4.51
C ASP A 329 -6.46 -15.34 -5.11
N PHE A 330 -5.72 -14.59 -5.92
CA PHE A 330 -6.22 -13.42 -6.65
C PHE A 330 -7.22 -13.82 -7.76
N LEU A 331 -6.92 -14.88 -8.52
CA LEU A 331 -7.76 -15.35 -9.62
C LEU A 331 -9.01 -16.13 -9.16
N GLN A 332 -9.00 -16.72 -7.97
CA GLN A 332 -10.16 -17.45 -7.43
C GLN A 332 -11.23 -16.52 -6.84
N LEU A 333 -10.96 -15.23 -6.76
CA LEU A 333 -11.85 -14.20 -6.20
C LEU A 333 -12.38 -13.24 -7.28
N SER A 334 -11.92 -13.36 -8.51
CA SER A 334 -12.44 -12.70 -9.71
C SER A 334 -13.38 -13.69 -10.45
#